data_0766a5031fa42463522a8a4f83f8fc52
#
_entry.id   0766a5031fa42463522a8a4f83f8fc52
#
_cell.length_a   1.000
_cell.length_b   1.000
_cell.length_c   1.000
_cell.angle_alpha   90.00
_cell.angle_beta   90.00
_cell.angle_gamma   90.00
#
_symmetry.space_group_name_H-M   'P 1'
#
loop_
_entity.id
_entity.type
_entity.pdbx_description
1 polymer ?
#
loop_
_entity_poly.entity_id
_entity_poly.type
_entity_poly.pdbx_seq_one_letter_code
_entity_poly.pdbx_strand_id
1 'polypeptide(L)'
;MKNLLLLGWVVFFTTKSFAQTFSTQTGIASFFAKTSIADIDARQEKVKATLNTASQQILVEVPIIQFKFPKSLMESHFNNEHMESSTFPTATFTGKINETLNYTENGTYQVSATGKMKIHGVEKDKTLKGTLQVKGNVIVIDAEVVILLEEYQIKAPKIMFSTLAEQIPVKVHLECERVQ
;
A
#
# COMPACT_ATOMS: atom_id res chain seq x y z
N MET A 1 58.17 18.64 -38.19
CA MET A 1 57.07 17.71 -37.94
C MET A 1 56.49 18.07 -36.61
N LYS A 2 55.30 18.75 -36.60
CA LYS A 2 54.60 19.22 -35.37
C LYS A 2 53.45 18.24 -35.09
N ASN A 3 53.55 17.42 -34.05
CA ASN A 3 52.46 16.59 -33.59
C ASN A 3 51.47 17.44 -32.80
N LEU A 4 50.27 17.66 -33.36
CA LEU A 4 49.14 18.33 -32.68
C LEU A 4 48.36 17.27 -31.91
N LEU A 5 48.51 17.20 -30.59
CA LEU A 5 47.71 16.37 -29.70
C LEU A 5 46.36 17.06 -29.48
N LEU A 6 45.31 16.55 -30.15
CA LEU A 6 43.90 16.92 -29.90
C LEU A 6 43.43 16.25 -28.59
N LEU A 7 43.39 17.01 -27.54
CA LEU A 7 42.81 16.58 -26.26
C LEU A 7 41.28 16.69 -26.34
N GLY A 8 40.62 15.54 -26.60
CA GLY A 8 39.18 15.45 -26.63
C GLY A 8 38.56 15.62 -25.22
N TRP A 9 37.86 16.72 -25.01
CA TRP A 9 37.13 16.99 -23.78
C TRP A 9 35.82 16.18 -23.76
N VAL A 10 35.79 15.05 -23.01
CA VAL A 10 34.57 14.28 -22.80
C VAL A 10 33.74 14.99 -21.74
N VAL A 11 32.69 15.69 -22.17
CA VAL A 11 31.69 16.27 -21.27
C VAL A 11 30.78 15.18 -20.75
N PHE A 12 30.99 14.77 -19.49
CA PHE A 12 30.06 13.86 -18.78
C PHE A 12 28.79 14.65 -18.43
N PHE A 13 27.70 14.47 -19.18
CA PHE A 13 26.37 14.93 -18.79
C PHE A 13 25.88 14.04 -17.65
N THR A 14 26.01 14.50 -16.42
CA THR A 14 25.34 13.91 -15.26
C THR A 14 23.87 14.26 -15.31
N THR A 15 23.01 13.36 -15.75
CA THR A 15 21.56 13.49 -15.63
C THR A 15 21.21 13.46 -14.16
N LYS A 16 20.84 14.60 -13.58
CA LYS A 16 20.29 14.68 -12.23
C LYS A 16 18.90 14.04 -12.28
N SER A 17 18.78 12.79 -11.82
CA SER A 17 17.51 12.19 -11.53
C SER A 17 16.92 12.92 -10.32
N PHE A 18 15.93 13.78 -10.54
CA PHE A 18 15.20 14.41 -9.44
C PHE A 18 14.32 13.34 -8.80
N ALA A 19 14.66 13.00 -7.57
CA ALA A 19 13.79 12.19 -6.73
C ALA A 19 12.47 12.93 -6.54
N GLN A 20 11.38 12.36 -7.08
CA GLN A 20 10.04 12.89 -6.89
C GLN A 20 9.34 12.06 -5.82
N THR A 21 8.71 12.74 -4.88
CA THR A 21 7.89 12.11 -3.86
C THR A 21 6.43 12.37 -4.19
N PHE A 22 5.64 11.32 -4.15
CA PHE A 22 4.20 11.36 -4.28
C PHE A 22 3.57 10.92 -2.96
N SER A 23 2.51 11.59 -2.50
CA SER A 23 1.86 11.24 -1.24
C SER A 23 0.36 11.44 -1.29
N THR A 24 -0.34 10.74 -0.39
CA THR A 24 -1.76 10.92 -0.11
C THR A 24 -2.04 10.79 1.38
N GLN A 25 -3.15 11.38 1.83
CA GLN A 25 -3.71 11.18 3.18
C GLN A 25 -5.19 10.75 3.13
N THR A 26 -5.70 10.53 1.93
CA THR A 26 -7.10 10.23 1.63
C THR A 26 -7.26 8.95 0.82
N GLY A 27 -6.25 8.08 0.85
CA GLY A 27 -6.34 6.76 0.25
C GLY A 27 -7.42 5.92 0.93
N ILE A 28 -7.88 4.89 0.23
CA ILE A 28 -8.99 4.04 0.65
C ILE A 28 -8.47 2.63 0.87
N ALA A 29 -8.87 2.02 1.99
CA ALA A 29 -8.78 0.58 2.21
C ALA A 29 -10.18 0.04 2.48
N SER A 30 -10.54 -1.07 1.86
CA SER A 30 -11.85 -1.71 2.07
C SER A 30 -11.73 -3.22 2.03
N PHE A 31 -12.62 -3.89 2.75
CA PHE A 31 -12.78 -5.33 2.64
C PHE A 31 -14.25 -5.72 2.74
N PHE A 32 -14.57 -6.80 2.08
CA PHE A 32 -15.88 -7.41 2.13
C PHE A 32 -15.73 -8.88 2.50
N ALA A 33 -16.46 -9.32 3.53
CA ALA A 33 -16.50 -10.72 3.93
C ALA A 33 -17.94 -11.21 4.03
N LYS A 34 -18.24 -12.26 3.30
CA LYS A 34 -19.55 -12.89 3.34
C LYS A 34 -19.62 -13.89 4.48
N THR A 35 -20.62 -13.77 5.35
CA THR A 35 -20.86 -14.71 6.44
C THR A 35 -22.27 -15.30 6.34
N SER A 36 -22.52 -16.39 7.09
CA SER A 36 -23.86 -17.01 7.13
C SER A 36 -24.94 -16.17 7.83
N ILE A 37 -24.54 -15.15 8.58
CA ILE A 37 -25.47 -14.34 9.40
C ILE A 37 -25.60 -12.91 8.86
N ALA A 38 -24.49 -12.29 8.43
CA ALA A 38 -24.51 -10.92 7.89
C ALA A 38 -23.24 -10.67 7.07
N ASP A 39 -23.38 -9.92 5.99
CA ASP A 39 -22.25 -9.46 5.22
C ASP A 39 -21.48 -8.39 6.03
N ILE A 40 -20.17 -8.49 6.01
CA ILE A 40 -19.25 -7.53 6.62
C ILE A 40 -18.69 -6.68 5.49
N ASP A 41 -19.05 -5.41 5.47
CA ASP A 41 -18.52 -4.42 4.55
C ASP A 41 -17.83 -3.33 5.39
N ALA A 42 -16.55 -3.14 5.18
CA ALA A 42 -15.75 -2.20 5.94
C ALA A 42 -14.93 -1.31 5.03
N ARG A 43 -14.92 -0.01 5.32
CA ARG A 43 -14.24 0.99 4.52
C ARG A 43 -13.50 2.00 5.40
N GLN A 44 -12.31 2.37 4.97
CA GLN A 44 -11.44 3.37 5.57
C GLN A 44 -10.97 4.33 4.47
N GLU A 45 -11.09 5.65 4.71
CA GLU A 45 -10.83 6.69 3.69
C GLU A 45 -9.72 7.68 4.09
N LYS A 46 -8.88 7.28 5.04
CA LYS A 46 -7.75 8.09 5.51
C LYS A 46 -6.46 7.29 5.51
N VAL A 47 -6.31 6.44 4.52
CA VAL A 47 -5.04 5.74 4.28
C VAL A 47 -4.00 6.75 3.84
N LYS A 48 -2.84 6.71 4.49
CA LYS A 48 -1.70 7.54 4.10
C LYS A 48 -0.74 6.72 3.28
N ALA A 49 -0.18 7.32 2.24
CA ALA A 49 0.87 6.68 1.47
C ALA A 49 1.91 7.70 1.00
N THR A 50 3.14 7.21 0.86
CA THR A 50 4.26 7.96 0.27
C THR A 50 5.03 7.04 -0.66
N LEU A 51 5.29 7.51 -1.88
CA LEU A 51 6.11 6.84 -2.88
C LEU A 51 7.26 7.75 -3.28
N ASN A 52 8.49 7.27 -3.12
CA ASN A 52 9.69 7.91 -3.65
C ASN A 52 10.09 7.24 -4.97
N THR A 53 10.03 7.97 -6.07
CA THR A 53 10.25 7.42 -7.42
C THR A 53 11.71 7.07 -7.71
N ALA A 54 12.68 7.71 -7.06
CA ALA A 54 14.10 7.42 -7.26
C ALA A 54 14.53 6.13 -6.56
N SER A 55 14.09 5.93 -5.32
CA SER A 55 14.38 4.70 -4.55
C SER A 55 13.35 3.59 -4.79
N GLN A 56 12.20 3.93 -5.40
CA GLN A 56 11.02 3.06 -5.56
C GLN A 56 10.42 2.60 -4.23
N GLN A 57 10.78 3.26 -3.13
CA GLN A 57 10.24 2.95 -1.81
C GLN A 57 8.80 3.45 -1.66
N ILE A 58 7.96 2.58 -1.13
CA ILE A 58 6.57 2.87 -0.80
C ILE A 58 6.33 2.60 0.68
N LEU A 59 5.68 3.55 1.34
CA LEU A 59 5.14 3.41 2.69
C LEU A 59 3.63 3.60 2.61
N VAL A 60 2.87 2.69 3.21
CA VAL A 60 1.41 2.79 3.36
C VAL A 60 1.07 2.61 4.83
N GLU A 61 0.22 3.50 5.35
CA GLU A 61 -0.27 3.48 6.73
C GLU A 61 -1.80 3.47 6.73
N VAL A 62 -2.39 2.47 7.35
CA VAL A 62 -3.84 2.28 7.45
C VAL A 62 -4.26 2.44 8.92
N PRO A 63 -4.88 3.57 9.30
CA PRO A 63 -5.42 3.76 10.64
C PRO A 63 -6.58 2.81 10.92
N ILE A 64 -6.38 1.82 11.79
CA ILE A 64 -7.34 0.72 12.02
C ILE A 64 -8.63 1.23 12.66
N ILE A 65 -8.53 2.07 13.68
CA ILE A 65 -9.69 2.59 14.42
C ILE A 65 -10.68 3.39 13.56
N GLN A 66 -10.24 3.80 12.37
CA GLN A 66 -11.05 4.63 11.47
C GLN A 66 -11.83 3.83 10.42
N PHE A 67 -11.76 2.51 10.44
CA PHE A 67 -12.65 1.68 9.62
C PHE A 67 -14.10 1.89 10.02
N LYS A 68 -14.96 2.09 9.01
CA LYS A 68 -16.40 2.27 9.16
C LYS A 68 -17.15 1.06 8.68
N PHE A 69 -18.20 0.73 9.40
CA PHE A 69 -19.07 -0.41 9.17
C PHE A 69 -20.53 0.06 9.08
N PRO A 70 -21.42 -0.68 8.37
CA PRO A 70 -22.83 -0.36 8.32
C PRO A 70 -23.52 -0.39 9.69
N LYS A 71 -22.98 -1.18 10.64
CA LYS A 71 -23.53 -1.31 11.99
C LYS A 71 -22.45 -0.97 13.02
N SER A 72 -22.78 -0.07 13.93
CA SER A 72 -21.89 0.36 15.01
C SER A 72 -21.39 -0.77 15.90
N LEU A 73 -22.23 -1.81 16.12
CA LEU A 73 -21.85 -3.00 16.88
C LEU A 73 -20.72 -3.79 16.16
N MET A 74 -20.76 -3.90 14.83
CA MET A 74 -19.69 -4.54 14.06
C MET A 74 -18.39 -3.73 14.17
N GLU A 75 -18.46 -2.39 14.07
CA GLU A 75 -17.33 -1.51 14.27
C GLU A 75 -16.72 -1.66 15.67
N SER A 76 -17.56 -1.77 16.69
CA SER A 76 -17.12 -1.98 18.08
C SER A 76 -16.40 -3.32 18.26
N HIS A 77 -16.97 -4.41 17.75
CA HIS A 77 -16.34 -5.75 17.83
C HIS A 77 -15.03 -5.79 17.04
N PHE A 78 -15.00 -5.22 15.82
CA PHE A 78 -13.77 -5.10 15.03
C PHE A 78 -12.68 -4.39 15.81
N ASN A 79 -12.96 -3.24 16.40
CA ASN A 79 -11.98 -2.43 17.11
C ASN A 79 -11.53 -3.07 18.44
N ASN A 80 -12.45 -3.63 19.22
CA ASN A 80 -12.17 -4.05 20.60
C ASN A 80 -11.78 -5.51 20.72
N GLU A 81 -12.35 -6.40 19.88
CA GLU A 81 -12.20 -7.85 20.05
C GLU A 81 -11.26 -8.49 19.02
N HIS A 82 -11.21 -7.92 17.81
CA HIS A 82 -10.43 -8.50 16.71
C HIS A 82 -9.13 -7.77 16.49
N MET A 83 -9.19 -6.45 16.28
CA MET A 83 -8.02 -5.66 15.94
C MET A 83 -7.34 -5.00 17.14
N GLU A 84 -8.00 -5.00 18.31
CA GLU A 84 -7.46 -4.35 19.53
C GLU A 84 -6.86 -2.98 19.20
N SER A 85 -7.64 -2.15 18.46
CA SER A 85 -7.13 -0.96 17.77
C SER A 85 -6.64 0.15 18.71
N SER A 86 -6.95 0.08 20.01
CA SER A 86 -6.32 0.91 21.04
C SER A 86 -4.84 0.55 21.28
N THR A 87 -4.48 -0.73 21.11
CA THR A 87 -3.11 -1.25 21.27
C THR A 87 -2.36 -1.26 19.95
N PHE A 88 -3.06 -1.60 18.86
CA PHE A 88 -2.51 -1.70 17.51
C PHE A 88 -3.23 -0.73 16.54
N PRO A 89 -3.03 0.58 16.68
CA PRO A 89 -3.85 1.58 15.99
C PRO A 89 -3.64 1.66 14.49
N THR A 90 -2.54 1.12 13.98
CA THR A 90 -2.15 1.29 12.56
C THR A 90 -1.59 -0.02 12.00
N ALA A 91 -2.06 -0.41 10.83
CA ALA A 91 -1.37 -1.38 9.98
C ALA A 91 -0.47 -0.64 8.99
N THR A 92 0.70 -1.22 8.68
CA THR A 92 1.67 -0.58 7.78
C THR A 92 2.19 -1.56 6.74
N PHE A 93 2.53 -1.05 5.55
CA PHE A 93 3.37 -1.73 4.59
C PHE A 93 4.53 -0.83 4.21
N THR A 94 5.75 -1.31 4.40
CA THR A 94 6.98 -0.63 3.97
C THR A 94 7.72 -1.54 3.00
N GLY A 95 7.83 -1.10 1.75
CA GLY A 95 8.38 -1.95 0.70
C GLY A 95 9.01 -1.18 -0.44
N LYS A 96 9.38 -1.91 -1.46
CA LYS A 96 9.95 -1.37 -2.69
C LYS A 96 9.22 -1.97 -3.89
N ILE A 97 8.89 -1.13 -4.86
CA ILE A 97 8.37 -1.56 -6.16
C ILE A 97 9.51 -2.27 -6.90
N ASN A 98 9.25 -3.45 -7.43
CA ASN A 98 10.27 -4.31 -8.03
C ASN A 98 10.57 -3.93 -9.48
N GLU A 99 9.57 -3.42 -10.20
CA GLU A 99 9.67 -3.06 -11.61
C GLU A 99 10.30 -1.67 -11.78
N THR A 100 11.14 -1.51 -12.80
CA THR A 100 11.67 -0.19 -13.20
C THR A 100 10.60 0.52 -14.03
N LEU A 101 10.13 1.67 -13.53
CA LEU A 101 9.05 2.43 -14.15
C LEU A 101 9.52 3.79 -14.66
N ASN A 102 8.88 4.26 -15.74
CA ASN A 102 9.02 5.65 -16.19
C ASN A 102 7.91 6.50 -15.55
N TYR A 103 8.24 7.24 -14.51
CA TYR A 103 7.30 8.11 -13.79
C TYR A 103 7.08 9.47 -14.46
N THR A 104 7.74 9.75 -15.60
CA THR A 104 7.61 11.03 -16.32
C THR A 104 6.60 10.96 -17.46
N GLU A 105 6.18 9.77 -17.84
CA GLU A 105 5.23 9.54 -18.95
C GLU A 105 3.95 8.90 -18.40
N ASN A 106 2.81 9.33 -18.93
CA ASN A 106 1.53 8.72 -18.59
C ASN A 106 1.50 7.26 -19.05
N GLY A 107 1.04 6.37 -18.17
CA GLY A 107 0.98 4.95 -18.48
C GLY A 107 0.40 4.14 -17.34
N THR A 108 0.02 2.90 -17.65
CA THR A 108 -0.48 1.93 -16.65
C THR A 108 0.44 0.72 -16.65
N TYR A 109 0.90 0.35 -15.48
CA TYR A 109 1.88 -0.70 -15.25
C TYR A 109 1.31 -1.75 -14.31
N GLN A 110 1.54 -3.03 -14.60
CA GLN A 110 1.38 -4.09 -13.61
C GLN A 110 2.63 -4.08 -12.74
N VAL A 111 2.45 -3.97 -11.44
CA VAL A 111 3.56 -3.83 -10.50
C VAL A 111 3.46 -4.83 -9.37
N SER A 112 4.61 -5.09 -8.77
CA SER A 112 4.71 -5.79 -7.50
C SER A 112 5.58 -4.98 -6.53
N ALA A 113 5.27 -5.05 -5.24
CA ALA A 113 6.06 -4.43 -4.20
C ALA A 113 6.42 -5.48 -3.14
N THR A 114 7.72 -5.63 -2.86
CA THR A 114 8.20 -6.54 -1.83
C THR A 114 8.63 -5.74 -0.61
N GLY A 115 8.21 -6.19 0.56
CA GLY A 115 8.51 -5.48 1.80
C GLY A 115 7.89 -6.12 3.03
N LYS A 116 7.82 -5.34 4.11
CA LYS A 116 7.29 -5.74 5.40
C LYS A 116 5.90 -5.20 5.61
N MET A 117 4.98 -6.09 5.94
CA MET A 117 3.62 -5.77 6.34
C MET A 117 3.45 -6.05 7.82
N LYS A 118 3.04 -5.01 8.55
CA LYS A 118 2.77 -5.12 9.99
C LYS A 118 1.28 -4.89 10.25
N ILE A 119 0.63 -5.87 10.85
CA ILE A 119 -0.78 -5.84 11.25
C ILE A 119 -0.87 -6.42 12.64
N HIS A 120 -1.69 -5.83 13.53
CA HIS A 120 -1.92 -6.34 14.89
C HIS A 120 -0.62 -6.66 15.65
N GLY A 121 0.40 -5.81 15.51
CA GLY A 121 1.71 -5.98 16.12
C GLY A 121 2.64 -6.99 15.46
N VAL A 122 2.14 -7.86 14.57
CA VAL A 122 2.91 -8.91 13.89
C VAL A 122 3.43 -8.40 12.54
N GLU A 123 4.71 -8.60 12.27
CA GLU A 123 5.37 -8.22 11.01
C GLU A 123 5.68 -9.46 10.17
N LYS A 124 5.36 -9.39 8.87
CA LYS A 124 5.63 -10.45 7.88
C LYS A 124 6.22 -9.88 6.61
N ASP A 125 7.12 -10.61 5.97
CA ASP A 125 7.54 -10.31 4.60
C ASP A 125 6.43 -10.67 3.63
N LYS A 126 6.06 -9.71 2.76
CA LYS A 126 4.99 -9.88 1.76
C LYS A 126 5.43 -9.30 0.42
N THR A 127 4.96 -9.93 -0.64
CA THR A 127 4.99 -9.36 -2.00
C THR A 127 3.56 -9.09 -2.42
N LEU A 128 3.24 -7.82 -2.61
CA LEU A 128 1.93 -7.34 -3.03
C LEU A 128 1.94 -7.11 -4.54
N LYS A 129 0.82 -7.40 -5.21
CA LYS A 129 0.63 -7.15 -6.64
C LYS A 129 -0.47 -6.11 -6.84
N GLY A 130 -0.34 -5.32 -7.89
CA GLY A 130 -1.33 -4.31 -8.20
C GLY A 130 -1.06 -3.63 -9.52
N THR A 131 -1.79 -2.55 -9.76
CA THR A 131 -1.58 -1.65 -10.88
C THR A 131 -1.09 -0.29 -10.38
N LEU A 132 -0.19 0.32 -11.12
CA LEU A 132 0.25 1.69 -10.92
C LEU A 132 0.02 2.47 -12.21
N GLN A 133 -0.73 3.56 -12.11
CA GLN A 133 -1.01 4.45 -13.23
C GLN A 133 -0.39 5.82 -12.99
N VAL A 134 0.44 6.27 -13.93
CA VAL A 134 0.99 7.64 -13.94
C VAL A 134 0.05 8.53 -14.74
N LYS A 135 -0.40 9.63 -14.14
CA LYS A 135 -1.28 10.66 -14.73
C LYS A 135 -0.72 12.05 -14.44
N GLY A 136 0.33 12.45 -15.15
CA GLY A 136 0.98 13.73 -14.92
C GLY A 136 1.56 13.85 -13.49
N ASN A 137 0.95 14.69 -12.66
CA ASN A 137 1.38 14.91 -11.28
C ASN A 137 0.68 13.99 -10.25
N VAL A 138 -0.08 13.01 -10.72
CA VAL A 138 -0.80 12.05 -9.87
C VAL A 138 -0.35 10.63 -10.22
N ILE A 139 -0.12 9.82 -9.21
CA ILE A 139 0.07 8.37 -9.33
C ILE A 139 -1.10 7.69 -8.63
N VAL A 140 -1.84 6.86 -9.38
CA VAL A 140 -2.90 6.02 -8.85
C VAL A 140 -2.36 4.60 -8.65
N ILE A 141 -2.57 4.03 -7.47
CA ILE A 141 -2.16 2.67 -7.13
C ILE A 141 -3.40 1.90 -6.67
N ASP A 142 -3.68 0.79 -7.32
CA ASP A 142 -4.70 -0.17 -6.93
C ASP A 142 -4.05 -1.52 -6.62
N ALA A 143 -4.33 -2.05 -5.44
CA ALA A 143 -3.83 -3.34 -5.01
C ALA A 143 -4.90 -4.15 -4.28
N GLU A 144 -4.80 -5.46 -4.36
CA GLU A 144 -5.59 -6.38 -3.54
C GLU A 144 -4.64 -7.32 -2.81
N VAL A 145 -4.85 -7.47 -1.51
CA VAL A 145 -4.08 -8.36 -0.65
C VAL A 145 -5.00 -9.24 0.17
N VAL A 146 -4.72 -10.53 0.22
CA VAL A 146 -5.43 -11.46 1.10
C VAL A 146 -4.71 -11.53 2.44
N ILE A 147 -5.42 -11.17 3.51
CA ILE A 147 -4.93 -11.24 4.88
C ILE A 147 -5.40 -12.54 5.49
N LEU A 148 -4.45 -13.39 5.89
CA LEU A 148 -4.71 -14.59 6.69
C LEU A 148 -4.71 -14.16 8.16
N LEU A 149 -5.86 -14.25 8.84
CA LEU A 149 -6.01 -13.75 10.20
C LEU A 149 -5.06 -14.42 11.19
N GLU A 150 -4.82 -15.73 11.02
CA GLU A 150 -3.90 -16.50 11.89
C GLU A 150 -2.44 -16.01 11.77
N GLU A 151 -1.98 -15.59 10.57
CA GLU A 151 -0.62 -15.08 10.38
C GLU A 151 -0.33 -13.84 11.24
N TYR A 152 -1.39 -13.08 11.56
CA TYR A 152 -1.31 -11.85 12.34
C TYR A 152 -1.91 -12.00 13.75
N GLN A 153 -2.16 -13.23 14.20
CA GLN A 153 -2.71 -13.53 15.52
C GLN A 153 -4.06 -12.85 15.79
N ILE A 154 -4.83 -12.61 14.72
CA ILE A 154 -6.16 -12.02 14.81
C ILE A 154 -7.18 -13.12 15.02
N LYS A 155 -8.00 -13.01 16.08
CA LYS A 155 -9.07 -13.97 16.35
C LYS A 155 -10.19 -13.81 15.33
N ALA A 156 -10.50 -14.89 14.61
CA ALA A 156 -11.64 -14.88 13.70
C ALA A 156 -12.95 -14.72 14.49
N PRO A 157 -13.93 -13.97 13.97
CA PRO A 157 -15.26 -13.90 14.58
C PRO A 157 -15.87 -15.31 14.72
N LYS A 158 -16.49 -15.61 15.88
CA LYS A 158 -17.10 -16.92 16.16
C LYS A 158 -18.21 -17.35 15.19
N ILE A 159 -18.74 -16.42 14.42
CA ILE A 159 -19.77 -16.61 13.38
C ILE A 159 -19.17 -17.03 12.02
N MET A 160 -17.87 -17.08 11.91
CA MET A 160 -17.15 -17.45 10.69
C MET A 160 -16.68 -18.90 10.80
N PHE A 161 -17.59 -19.87 10.59
CA PHE A 161 -17.28 -21.30 10.67
C PHE A 161 -16.72 -21.92 9.39
N SER A 162 -16.26 -21.12 8.42
CA SER A 162 -15.68 -21.64 7.19
C SER A 162 -14.24 -21.14 7.01
N THR A 163 -13.40 -21.98 6.42
CA THR A 163 -12.01 -21.64 6.04
C THR A 163 -11.88 -20.37 5.17
N LEU A 164 -12.92 -19.99 4.46
CA LEU A 164 -13.02 -18.72 3.72
C LEU A 164 -13.05 -17.49 4.64
N ALA A 165 -13.51 -17.66 5.86
CA ALA A 165 -13.62 -16.58 6.84
C ALA A 165 -12.31 -16.23 7.54
N GLU A 166 -11.28 -17.04 7.39
CA GLU A 166 -9.92 -16.80 7.89
C GLU A 166 -9.06 -15.99 6.91
N GLN A 167 -9.59 -15.80 5.69
CA GLN A 167 -8.91 -15.06 4.60
C GLN A 167 -9.75 -13.85 4.22
N ILE A 168 -9.21 -12.66 4.46
CA ILE A 168 -9.89 -11.41 4.19
C ILE A 168 -9.24 -10.72 2.99
N PRO A 169 -9.93 -10.61 1.83
CA PRO A 169 -9.45 -9.82 0.71
C PRO A 169 -9.61 -8.33 1.03
N VAL A 170 -8.51 -7.61 1.07
CA VAL A 170 -8.45 -6.17 1.30
C VAL A 170 -8.06 -5.48 0.01
N LYS A 171 -8.89 -4.53 -0.44
CA LYS A 171 -8.60 -3.65 -1.57
C LYS A 171 -8.06 -2.33 -1.07
N VAL A 172 -7.02 -1.85 -1.74
CA VAL A 172 -6.40 -0.57 -1.45
C VAL A 172 -6.39 0.26 -2.73
N HIS A 173 -6.87 1.50 -2.62
CA HIS A 173 -6.85 2.50 -3.68
C HIS A 173 -6.17 3.77 -3.16
N LEU A 174 -5.12 4.22 -3.84
CA LEU A 174 -4.31 5.37 -3.46
C LEU A 174 -4.20 6.31 -4.65
N GLU A 175 -4.62 7.57 -4.47
CA GLU A 175 -4.32 8.66 -5.39
C GLU A 175 -3.27 9.55 -4.72
N CYS A 176 -2.03 9.44 -5.19
CA CYS A 176 -0.89 10.14 -4.64
C CYS A 176 -0.54 11.35 -5.51
N GLU A 177 -0.53 12.53 -4.92
CA GLU A 177 -0.11 13.76 -5.59
C GLU A 177 1.38 14.01 -5.38
N ARG A 178 1.99 14.67 -6.34
CA ARG A 178 3.39 15.08 -6.26
C ARG A 178 3.59 16.09 -5.14
N VAL A 179 4.48 15.80 -4.22
CA VAL A 179 4.91 16.73 -3.17
C VAL A 179 5.84 17.78 -3.80
N GLN A 180 5.51 19.04 -3.60
CA GLN A 180 6.31 20.19 -4.09
C GLN A 180 7.56 20.42 -3.23
#